data_f00a9dc3c90b8aa81f30f0c1851d0bfd
#
_entry.id   f00a9dc3c90b8aa81f30f0c1851d0bfd
#
_cell.length_a   1.000
_cell.length_b   1.000
_cell.length_c   1.000
_cell.angle_alpha   90.00
_cell.angle_beta   90.00
_cell.angle_gamma   90.00
#
_symmetry.space_group_name_H-M   'P 1'
#
loop_
_entity.id
_entity.type
_entity.pdbx_description
1 polymer ?
#
loop_
_entity_poly.entity_id
_entity_poly.type
_entity_poly.pdbx_seq_one_letter_code
_entity_poly.pdbx_strand_id
1 'polypeptide(L)'
;SAAALHNIVTETFIIPEHVFKDVEDFSVNELPVAAVGTGPYKLKEYKRGEYLTFEANEFYFGGEAGIQNVTLRIITSSDTAKVALQKGEVDAAVVLPSDIDDLDTDTITVYPYSENRVGYMGLNTQSEALKDEKVRQAVLFALNKEELNQAAYLDAKYYEQPYSFLPPNNPYVSEDVEKYETNIEKSKELLQEAGVTDLKLNLAFSATDPAQTVQATLIQQQLQKAGINVTLEGGDGTAIFTELKKEGSTKYNLFLGGYIMGNDPDLYG
;
A
#
# COMPACT_ATOMS: atom_id res chain seq x y z
N SER A 1 24.15 12.28 10.29
CA SER A 1 23.58 13.51 10.83
C SER A 1 22.63 13.17 11.98
N ALA A 2 22.39 14.10 12.90
CA ALA A 2 21.47 13.86 14.03
C ALA A 2 20.02 13.68 13.58
N ALA A 3 19.64 14.17 12.40
CA ALA A 3 18.32 14.03 11.82
C ALA A 3 17.92 12.56 11.55
N ALA A 4 18.87 11.74 11.10
CA ALA A 4 18.62 10.32 10.83
C ALA A 4 18.59 9.44 12.10
N LEU A 5 18.94 9.97 13.27
CA LEU A 5 19.07 9.16 14.50
C LEU A 5 17.75 8.52 14.90
N HIS A 6 16.63 9.24 14.77
CA HIS A 6 15.32 8.72 15.12
C HIS A 6 14.97 7.48 14.26
N ASN A 7 15.14 7.58 12.95
CA ASN A 7 14.89 6.45 12.04
C ASN A 7 15.83 5.27 12.31
N ILE A 8 17.11 5.54 12.58
CA ILE A 8 18.07 4.48 12.92
C ILE A 8 17.62 3.70 14.16
N VAL A 9 17.18 4.37 15.22
CA VAL A 9 16.81 3.69 16.48
C VAL A 9 15.41 3.08 16.45
N THR A 10 14.53 3.53 15.55
CA THR A 10 13.15 3.02 15.45
C THR A 10 12.98 1.97 14.36
N GLU A 11 13.79 2.01 13.30
CA GLU A 11 13.59 1.15 12.12
C GLU A 11 14.76 0.17 11.89
N THR A 12 15.87 0.30 12.64
CA THR A 12 16.99 -0.64 12.53
C THR A 12 16.82 -1.77 13.55
N PHE A 13 16.60 -2.98 13.04
CA PHE A 13 16.45 -4.17 13.87
C PHE A 13 17.82 -4.69 14.31
N ILE A 14 17.93 -5.05 15.60
CA ILE A 14 19.11 -5.74 16.13
C ILE A 14 18.91 -7.24 15.87
N ILE A 15 19.82 -7.83 15.11
CA ILE A 15 19.78 -9.26 14.78
C ILE A 15 20.79 -10.05 15.64
N PRO A 16 20.50 -11.30 16.01
CA PRO A 16 21.39 -12.10 16.84
C PRO A 16 22.59 -12.60 16.04
N GLU A 17 23.80 -12.25 16.48
CA GLU A 17 25.05 -12.64 15.85
C GLU A 17 25.20 -14.15 15.65
N HIS A 18 24.82 -14.97 16.66
CA HIS A 18 24.93 -16.42 16.59
C HIS A 18 24.06 -17.07 15.49
N VAL A 19 23.04 -16.37 15.00
CA VAL A 19 22.21 -16.81 13.89
C VAL A 19 22.73 -16.28 12.55
N PHE A 20 23.23 -15.06 12.52
CA PHE A 20 23.47 -14.32 11.27
C PHE A 20 24.93 -14.11 10.89
N LYS A 21 25.92 -14.43 11.76
CA LYS A 21 27.35 -14.15 11.52
C LYS A 21 27.91 -14.76 10.23
N ASP A 22 27.34 -15.87 9.77
CA ASP A 22 27.82 -16.58 8.58
C ASP A 22 26.85 -16.41 7.38
N VAL A 23 25.89 -15.50 7.48
CA VAL A 23 24.90 -15.24 6.44
C VAL A 23 25.41 -14.12 5.52
N GLU A 24 25.63 -14.43 4.24
CA GLU A 24 26.10 -13.48 3.24
C GLU A 24 24.94 -12.66 2.64
N ASP A 25 23.76 -13.26 2.48
CA ASP A 25 22.57 -12.62 1.93
C ASP A 25 21.36 -12.82 2.84
N PHE A 26 20.96 -11.74 3.51
CA PHE A 26 19.83 -11.76 4.43
C PHE A 26 18.47 -11.85 3.74
N SER A 27 18.39 -11.59 2.44
CA SER A 27 17.13 -11.65 1.67
C SER A 27 16.66 -13.08 1.40
N VAL A 28 17.55 -14.05 1.51
CA VAL A 28 17.27 -15.48 1.21
C VAL A 28 17.14 -16.37 2.45
N ASN A 29 17.16 -15.77 3.64
CA ASN A 29 17.04 -16.54 4.87
C ASN A 29 15.65 -17.13 5.06
N GLU A 30 15.63 -18.42 5.38
CA GLU A 30 14.38 -19.12 5.66
C GLU A 30 13.94 -18.90 7.12
N LEU A 31 12.67 -18.54 7.29
CA LEU A 31 11.99 -18.72 8.56
C LEU A 31 11.90 -20.24 8.86
N PRO A 32 12.01 -20.73 10.08
CA PRO A 32 11.99 -19.99 11.36
C PRO A 32 13.36 -19.64 11.94
N VAL A 33 14.46 -20.04 11.31
CA VAL A 33 15.82 -19.83 11.86
C VAL A 33 16.11 -18.35 12.06
N ALA A 34 15.64 -17.51 11.13
CA ALA A 34 15.81 -16.07 11.20
C ALA A 34 14.83 -15.35 12.15
N ALA A 35 13.79 -16.03 12.63
CA ALA A 35 12.71 -15.43 13.44
C ALA A 35 13.05 -15.43 14.95
N VAL A 36 14.30 -15.11 15.31
CA VAL A 36 14.74 -14.95 16.70
C VAL A 36 14.71 -13.47 17.05
N GLY A 37 13.91 -13.11 18.02
CA GLY A 37 13.71 -11.72 18.43
C GLY A 37 13.53 -11.55 19.92
N THR A 38 13.40 -10.28 20.36
CA THR A 38 13.19 -9.88 21.76
C THR A 38 11.74 -9.51 22.05
N GLY A 39 10.82 -9.81 21.13
CA GLY A 39 9.39 -9.48 21.27
C GLY A 39 8.63 -10.35 22.26
N PRO A 40 7.33 -10.05 22.47
CA PRO A 40 6.49 -10.77 23.44
C PRO A 40 6.13 -12.20 23.00
N TYR A 41 6.39 -12.57 21.77
CA TYR A 41 6.10 -13.90 21.21
C TYR A 41 7.30 -14.49 20.50
N LYS A 42 7.40 -15.82 20.54
CA LYS A 42 8.37 -16.65 19.80
C LYS A 42 7.63 -17.41 18.71
N LEU A 43 8.21 -17.47 17.49
CA LEU A 43 7.69 -18.32 16.43
C LEU A 43 7.88 -19.80 16.83
N LYS A 44 6.78 -20.54 16.83
CA LYS A 44 6.75 -21.97 17.16
C LYS A 44 6.73 -22.84 15.90
N GLU A 45 5.87 -22.47 14.94
CA GLU A 45 5.72 -23.21 13.69
C GLU A 45 5.37 -22.26 12.55
N TYR A 46 5.88 -22.54 11.36
CA TYR A 46 5.50 -21.91 10.11
C TYR A 46 5.13 -22.96 9.07
N LYS A 47 3.86 -23.03 8.72
CA LYS A 47 3.39 -23.84 7.61
C LYS A 47 3.12 -22.92 6.40
N ARG A 48 4.04 -23.00 5.45
CA ARG A 48 4.06 -22.09 4.29
C ARG A 48 2.73 -22.07 3.55
N GLY A 49 2.16 -20.88 3.38
CA GLY A 49 0.88 -20.67 2.68
C GLY A 49 -0.37 -21.00 3.50
N GLU A 50 -0.22 -21.48 4.75
CA GLU A 50 -1.36 -21.84 5.59
C GLU A 50 -1.42 -21.03 6.90
N TYR A 51 -0.39 -21.11 7.74
CA TYR A 51 -0.39 -20.42 9.04
C TYR A 51 1.01 -20.26 9.65
N LEU A 52 1.09 -19.36 10.64
CA LEU A 52 2.18 -19.25 11.60
C LEU A 52 1.61 -19.38 13.01
N THR A 53 2.27 -20.16 13.88
CA THR A 53 1.92 -20.22 15.29
C THR A 53 3.02 -19.61 16.15
N PHE A 54 2.59 -18.92 17.18
CA PHE A 54 3.46 -18.27 18.13
C PHE A 54 3.09 -18.69 19.56
N GLU A 55 4.09 -18.71 20.43
CA GLU A 55 3.91 -18.87 21.87
C GLU A 55 4.50 -17.68 22.62
N ALA A 56 3.94 -17.37 23.79
CA ALA A 56 4.44 -16.29 24.64
C ALA A 56 5.92 -16.48 24.95
N ASN A 57 6.66 -15.37 24.94
CA ASN A 57 8.08 -15.35 25.29
C ASN A 57 8.23 -15.02 26.78
N GLU A 58 8.59 -16.03 27.58
CA GLU A 58 8.81 -15.92 29.01
C GLU A 58 9.95 -14.96 29.39
N PHE A 59 10.83 -14.62 28.43
CA PHE A 59 11.96 -13.70 28.63
C PHE A 59 11.67 -12.28 28.11
N TYR A 60 10.43 -11.99 27.74
CA TYR A 60 10.08 -10.68 27.23
C TYR A 60 10.23 -9.60 28.33
N PHE A 61 11.03 -8.58 28.06
CA PHE A 61 11.35 -7.51 29.02
C PHE A 61 10.13 -6.65 29.45
N GLY A 62 9.06 -6.64 28.64
CA GLY A 62 7.81 -5.92 28.92
C GLY A 62 6.83 -6.68 29.82
N GLY A 63 7.20 -7.88 30.29
CA GLY A 63 6.37 -8.72 31.15
C GLY A 63 5.63 -9.82 30.39
N GLU A 64 4.84 -10.61 31.10
CA GLU A 64 4.12 -11.75 30.55
C GLU A 64 3.03 -11.33 29.56
N ALA A 65 2.97 -12.01 28.41
CA ALA A 65 1.93 -11.78 27.43
C ALA A 65 0.57 -12.31 27.94
N GLY A 66 -0.49 -11.51 27.80
CA GLY A 66 -1.83 -11.89 28.24
C GLY A 66 -2.45 -13.07 27.48
N ILE A 67 -2.00 -13.27 26.22
CA ILE A 67 -2.41 -14.40 25.36
C ILE A 67 -1.21 -15.32 25.18
N GLN A 68 -1.34 -16.58 25.57
CA GLN A 68 -0.22 -17.52 25.57
C GLN A 68 0.12 -18.10 24.19
N ASN A 69 -0.87 -18.26 23.32
CA ASN A 69 -0.69 -18.81 21.97
C ASN A 69 -1.44 -17.94 20.95
N VAL A 70 -0.79 -17.61 19.85
CA VAL A 70 -1.35 -16.86 18.73
C VAL A 70 -1.14 -17.64 17.44
N THR A 71 -2.18 -17.75 16.62
CA THR A 71 -2.09 -18.34 15.29
C THR A 71 -2.47 -17.32 14.25
N LEU A 72 -1.56 -16.99 13.34
CA LEU A 72 -1.84 -16.17 12.17
C LEU A 72 -2.18 -17.08 10.99
N ARG A 73 -3.44 -17.11 10.57
CA ARG A 73 -3.89 -17.85 9.39
C ARG A 73 -3.65 -17.01 8.13
N ILE A 74 -3.11 -17.63 7.09
CA ILE A 74 -2.90 -16.99 5.80
C ILE A 74 -4.18 -17.17 4.97
N ILE A 75 -4.99 -16.12 4.90
CA ILE A 75 -6.24 -16.11 4.13
C ILE A 75 -6.09 -15.06 3.02
N THR A 76 -6.06 -15.52 1.76
CA THR A 76 -5.75 -14.65 0.60
C THR A 76 -6.94 -13.88 0.04
N SER A 77 -8.15 -14.08 0.57
CA SER A 77 -9.38 -13.40 0.16
C SER A 77 -10.02 -12.70 1.34
N SER A 78 -10.30 -11.40 1.21
CA SER A 78 -11.01 -10.60 2.22
C SER A 78 -12.39 -11.16 2.52
N ASP A 79 -13.13 -11.60 1.51
CA ASP A 79 -14.45 -12.23 1.70
C ASP A 79 -14.37 -13.51 2.54
N THR A 80 -13.33 -14.33 2.28
CA THR A 80 -13.10 -15.54 3.07
C THR A 80 -12.73 -15.21 4.52
N ALA A 81 -11.90 -14.17 4.74
CA ALA A 81 -11.54 -13.72 6.07
C ALA A 81 -12.76 -13.18 6.84
N LYS A 82 -13.63 -12.39 6.19
CA LYS A 82 -14.91 -11.93 6.75
C LYS A 82 -15.80 -13.10 7.18
N VAL A 83 -15.98 -14.07 6.31
CA VAL A 83 -16.78 -15.26 6.64
C VAL A 83 -16.20 -16.07 7.78
N ALA A 84 -14.88 -16.24 7.83
CA ALA A 84 -14.19 -16.92 8.93
C ALA A 84 -14.39 -16.20 10.28
N LEU A 85 -14.34 -14.85 10.27
CA LEU A 85 -14.63 -14.03 11.45
C LEU A 85 -16.07 -14.20 11.91
N GLN A 86 -17.05 -14.09 11.01
CA GLN A 86 -18.47 -14.25 11.33
C GLN A 86 -18.83 -15.65 11.88
N LYS A 87 -18.10 -16.68 11.47
CA LYS A 87 -18.25 -18.05 11.98
C LYS A 87 -17.47 -18.35 13.26
N GLY A 88 -16.66 -17.41 13.74
CA GLY A 88 -15.77 -17.64 14.88
C GLY A 88 -14.62 -18.60 14.57
N GLU A 89 -14.26 -18.79 13.30
CA GLU A 89 -13.09 -19.59 12.91
C GLU A 89 -11.77 -18.82 13.09
N VAL A 90 -11.86 -17.49 13.21
CA VAL A 90 -10.79 -16.59 13.63
C VAL A 90 -11.34 -15.57 14.62
N ASP A 91 -10.52 -15.11 15.54
CA ASP A 91 -10.89 -14.16 16.60
C ASP A 91 -10.73 -12.71 16.17
N ALA A 92 -9.91 -12.44 15.16
CA ALA A 92 -9.68 -11.10 14.60
C ALA A 92 -9.34 -11.20 13.11
N ALA A 93 -9.80 -10.22 12.35
CA ALA A 93 -9.47 -10.06 10.93
C ALA A 93 -9.48 -8.58 10.55
N VAL A 94 -8.69 -8.22 9.54
CA VAL A 94 -8.83 -6.91 8.88
C VAL A 94 -9.97 -7.02 7.88
N VAL A 95 -10.90 -6.07 7.96
CA VAL A 95 -12.07 -6.00 7.07
C VAL A 95 -12.07 -4.66 6.34
N LEU A 96 -12.69 -4.62 5.17
CA LEU A 96 -12.86 -3.39 4.41
C LEU A 96 -14.00 -2.55 5.00
N PRO A 97 -13.98 -1.22 4.82
CA PRO A 97 -15.09 -0.36 5.20
C PRO A 97 -16.44 -0.82 4.61
N SER A 98 -16.42 -1.36 3.39
CA SER A 98 -17.61 -1.91 2.71
C SER A 98 -18.22 -3.13 3.40
N ASP A 99 -17.46 -3.81 4.23
CA ASP A 99 -17.90 -5.05 4.87
C ASP A 99 -18.49 -4.82 6.26
N ILE A 100 -18.31 -3.60 6.82
CA ILE A 100 -18.69 -3.31 8.21
C ILE A 100 -20.19 -3.47 8.44
N ASP A 101 -21.01 -3.01 7.50
CA ASP A 101 -22.46 -3.07 7.61
C ASP A 101 -23.01 -4.53 7.56
N ASP A 102 -22.20 -5.46 7.05
CA ASP A 102 -22.54 -6.88 6.99
C ASP A 102 -22.18 -7.64 8.30
N LEU A 103 -21.44 -7.01 9.21
CA LEU A 103 -20.99 -7.64 10.44
C LEU A 103 -22.05 -7.56 11.53
N ASP A 104 -22.19 -8.65 12.29
CA ASP A 104 -23.02 -8.67 13.50
C ASP A 104 -22.34 -7.91 14.63
N THR A 105 -22.75 -6.67 14.86
CA THR A 105 -22.19 -5.76 15.88
C THR A 105 -22.49 -6.19 17.33
N ASP A 106 -23.38 -7.16 17.55
CA ASP A 106 -23.61 -7.71 18.88
C ASP A 106 -22.50 -8.68 19.29
N THR A 107 -21.82 -9.27 18.33
CA THR A 107 -20.76 -10.27 18.57
C THR A 107 -19.38 -9.83 18.08
N ILE A 108 -19.30 -8.87 17.15
CA ILE A 108 -18.04 -8.39 16.55
C ILE A 108 -17.86 -6.90 16.87
N THR A 109 -16.73 -6.56 17.46
CA THR A 109 -16.36 -5.16 17.69
C THR A 109 -15.40 -4.68 16.60
N VAL A 110 -15.72 -3.55 15.97
CA VAL A 110 -14.89 -2.92 14.95
C VAL A 110 -14.03 -1.82 15.60
N TYR A 111 -12.72 -1.91 15.39
CA TYR A 111 -11.74 -0.92 15.82
C TYR A 111 -11.11 -0.26 14.59
N PRO A 112 -11.49 0.98 14.23
CA PRO A 112 -10.82 1.71 13.18
C PRO A 112 -9.42 2.14 13.63
N TYR A 113 -8.45 2.03 12.73
CA TYR A 113 -7.09 2.49 12.97
C TYR A 113 -6.54 3.16 11.70
N SER A 114 -5.59 4.08 11.88
CA SER A 114 -4.88 4.72 10.78
C SER A 114 -3.54 4.03 10.57
N GLU A 115 -3.30 3.57 9.36
CA GLU A 115 -2.02 2.96 8.98
C GLU A 115 -0.93 3.99 8.64
N ASN A 116 -1.24 5.29 8.61
CA ASN A 116 -0.35 6.32 8.07
C ASN A 116 0.09 6.01 6.63
N ARG A 117 -0.75 5.28 5.91
CA ARG A 117 -0.47 4.81 4.55
C ARG A 117 -0.92 5.86 3.54
N VAL A 118 -0.02 6.21 2.64
CA VAL A 118 -0.33 7.05 1.48
C VAL A 118 -0.47 6.15 0.26
N GLY A 119 -1.67 6.10 -0.31
CA GLY A 119 -1.92 5.48 -1.61
C GLY A 119 -1.54 6.44 -2.73
N TYR A 120 -0.91 5.96 -3.79
CA TYR A 120 -0.49 6.79 -4.91
C TYR A 120 -0.65 6.08 -6.25
N MET A 121 -0.76 6.89 -7.29
CA MET A 121 -0.54 6.45 -8.66
C MET A 121 0.81 7.00 -9.13
N GLY A 122 1.75 6.10 -9.40
CA GLY A 122 3.04 6.45 -9.97
C GLY A 122 2.96 6.62 -11.49
N LEU A 123 3.64 7.63 -12.01
CA LEU A 123 3.79 7.90 -13.44
C LEU A 123 5.24 7.59 -13.82
N ASN A 124 5.46 6.61 -14.68
CA ASN A 124 6.79 6.19 -15.10
C ASN A 124 7.39 7.16 -16.12
N THR A 125 8.25 8.06 -15.66
CA THR A 125 8.93 9.05 -16.50
C THR A 125 9.97 8.48 -17.45
N GLN A 126 10.36 7.21 -17.31
CA GLN A 126 11.20 6.49 -18.27
C GLN A 126 10.41 6.07 -19.51
N SER A 127 9.09 5.96 -19.38
CA SER A 127 8.20 5.65 -20.50
C SER A 127 8.14 6.82 -21.48
N GLU A 128 8.30 6.54 -22.77
CA GLU A 128 8.23 7.57 -23.84
C GLU A 128 6.91 8.36 -23.79
N ALA A 129 5.81 7.67 -23.48
CA ALA A 129 4.47 8.27 -23.41
C ALA A 129 4.33 9.31 -22.27
N LEU A 130 5.18 9.25 -21.25
CA LEU A 130 5.08 10.10 -20.05
C LEU A 130 6.32 10.98 -19.81
N LYS A 131 7.22 11.09 -20.80
CA LYS A 131 8.39 11.99 -20.70
C LYS A 131 8.00 13.45 -20.65
N ASP A 132 7.02 13.85 -21.45
CA ASP A 132 6.53 15.23 -21.48
C ASP A 132 5.76 15.55 -20.19
N GLU A 133 6.13 16.65 -19.55
CA GLU A 133 5.48 17.12 -18.33
C GLU A 133 4.00 17.46 -18.56
N LYS A 134 3.65 18.06 -19.70
CA LYS A 134 2.26 18.41 -20.04
C LYS A 134 1.39 17.16 -20.13
N VAL A 135 1.92 16.06 -20.65
CA VAL A 135 1.20 14.77 -20.70
C VAL A 135 0.95 14.25 -19.28
N ARG A 136 1.95 14.33 -18.38
CA ARG A 136 1.76 13.93 -16.99
C ARG A 136 0.73 14.81 -16.26
N GLN A 137 0.79 16.13 -16.46
CA GLN A 137 -0.20 17.08 -15.92
C GLN A 137 -1.60 16.79 -16.47
N ALA A 138 -1.72 16.47 -17.77
CA ALA A 138 -2.98 16.10 -18.39
C ALA A 138 -3.62 14.88 -17.73
N VAL A 139 -2.82 13.85 -17.44
CA VAL A 139 -3.27 12.67 -16.68
C VAL A 139 -3.80 13.07 -15.31
N LEU A 140 -3.10 13.95 -14.58
CA LEU A 140 -3.49 14.36 -13.24
C LEU A 140 -4.78 15.21 -13.24
N PHE A 141 -4.93 16.16 -14.19
CA PHE A 141 -6.16 16.96 -14.32
C PHE A 141 -7.39 16.13 -14.74
N ALA A 142 -7.20 14.97 -15.34
CA ALA A 142 -8.31 14.10 -15.72
C ALA A 142 -8.89 13.28 -14.56
N LEU A 143 -8.23 13.26 -13.39
CA LEU A 143 -8.61 12.44 -12.25
C LEU A 143 -9.43 13.21 -11.23
N ASN A 144 -10.50 12.59 -10.75
CA ASN A 144 -11.25 13.02 -9.58
C ASN A 144 -10.83 12.16 -8.38
N LYS A 145 -9.93 12.70 -7.57
CA LYS A 145 -9.33 11.99 -6.42
C LYS A 145 -10.37 11.66 -5.34
N GLU A 146 -11.32 12.57 -5.11
CA GLU A 146 -12.41 12.36 -4.14
C GLU A 146 -13.29 11.16 -4.55
N GLU A 147 -13.68 11.10 -5.83
CA GLU A 147 -14.46 9.97 -6.36
C GLU A 147 -13.69 8.64 -6.26
N LEU A 148 -12.35 8.66 -6.49
CA LEU A 148 -11.49 7.49 -6.34
C LEU A 148 -11.44 6.99 -4.88
N ASN A 149 -11.30 7.91 -3.93
CA ASN A 149 -11.27 7.57 -2.51
C ASN A 149 -12.64 7.09 -2.01
N GLN A 150 -13.70 7.80 -2.38
CA GLN A 150 -15.05 7.41 -2.01
C GLN A 150 -15.44 6.02 -2.57
N ALA A 151 -15.05 5.72 -3.79
CA ALA A 151 -15.30 4.40 -4.38
C ALA A 151 -14.54 3.27 -3.69
N ALA A 152 -13.31 3.55 -3.20
CA ALA A 152 -12.48 2.56 -2.52
C ALA A 152 -12.82 2.37 -1.04
N TYR A 153 -13.20 3.47 -0.35
CA TYR A 153 -13.33 3.50 1.11
C TYR A 153 -14.73 3.87 1.62
N LEU A 154 -15.68 4.20 0.73
CA LEU A 154 -17.10 4.49 0.91
C LEU A 154 -17.43 5.74 1.74
N ASP A 155 -16.74 6.00 2.84
CA ASP A 155 -17.05 7.09 3.78
C ASP A 155 -15.78 7.90 4.07
N ALA A 156 -15.90 9.23 4.03
CA ALA A 156 -14.81 10.17 4.27
C ALA A 156 -14.13 10.00 5.65
N LYS A 157 -14.77 9.32 6.60
CA LYS A 157 -14.14 8.99 7.90
C LYS A 157 -13.02 7.95 7.80
N TYR A 158 -12.91 7.24 6.67
CA TYR A 158 -11.92 6.18 6.45
C TYR A 158 -10.76 6.60 5.57
N TYR A 159 -10.73 7.84 5.07
CA TYR A 159 -9.61 8.36 4.30
C TYR A 159 -9.44 9.86 4.49
N GLU A 160 -8.24 10.33 4.21
CA GLU A 160 -7.93 11.75 4.05
C GLU A 160 -7.29 11.96 2.68
N GLN A 161 -7.51 13.13 2.06
CA GLN A 161 -6.99 13.44 0.73
C GLN A 161 -5.64 14.17 0.85
N PRO A 162 -4.49 13.52 0.60
CA PRO A 162 -3.21 14.22 0.51
C PRO A 162 -3.05 14.89 -0.86
N TYR A 163 -2.29 15.98 -0.89
CA TYR A 163 -1.89 16.67 -2.11
C TYR A 163 -0.37 16.63 -2.35
N SER A 164 0.33 15.91 -1.52
CA SER A 164 1.76 15.62 -1.65
C SER A 164 2.03 14.15 -1.33
N PHE A 165 3.30 13.74 -1.35
CA PHE A 165 3.70 12.41 -0.90
C PHE A 165 3.63 12.23 0.63
N LEU A 166 3.39 13.32 1.37
CA LEU A 166 3.24 13.30 2.82
C LEU A 166 1.78 13.08 3.22
N PRO A 167 1.49 12.27 4.25
CA PRO A 167 0.14 12.18 4.82
C PRO A 167 -0.25 13.52 5.43
N PRO A 168 -1.55 13.88 5.44
CA PRO A 168 -2.01 15.21 5.84
C PRO A 168 -1.61 15.65 7.25
N ASN A 169 -1.41 14.71 8.16
CA ASN A 169 -0.99 14.96 9.54
C ASN A 169 0.54 15.04 9.73
N ASN A 170 1.33 14.91 8.66
CA ASN A 170 2.78 15.03 8.76
C ASN A 170 3.17 16.51 8.99
N PRO A 171 4.07 16.82 9.96
CA PRO A 171 4.44 18.20 10.30
C PRO A 171 5.15 18.97 9.18
N TYR A 172 5.61 18.29 8.12
CA TYR A 172 6.27 18.90 6.97
C TYR A 172 5.36 19.09 5.76
N VAL A 173 4.05 18.84 5.89
CA VAL A 173 3.08 19.10 4.81
C VAL A 173 3.07 20.58 4.49
N SER A 174 3.14 20.91 3.20
CA SER A 174 2.96 22.26 2.68
C SER A 174 1.59 22.40 2.02
N GLU A 175 0.90 23.50 2.29
CA GLU A 175 -0.31 23.90 1.58
C GLU A 175 -0.02 24.56 0.22
N ASP A 176 1.23 24.99 -0.01
CA ASP A 176 1.69 25.61 -1.24
C ASP A 176 2.13 24.56 -2.26
N VAL A 177 1.15 23.79 -2.74
CA VAL A 177 1.34 22.74 -3.76
C VAL A 177 0.23 22.81 -4.80
N GLU A 178 0.57 22.47 -6.06
CA GLU A 178 -0.43 22.34 -7.12
C GLU A 178 -1.32 21.12 -6.85
N LYS A 179 -2.62 21.37 -6.66
CA LYS A 179 -3.56 20.31 -6.26
C LYS A 179 -4.08 19.46 -7.43
N TYR A 180 -3.88 19.90 -8.66
CA TYR A 180 -4.40 19.24 -9.86
C TYR A 180 -5.87 18.85 -9.69
N GLU A 181 -6.71 19.85 -9.42
CA GLU A 181 -8.16 19.64 -9.33
C GLU A 181 -8.72 19.20 -10.68
N THR A 182 -9.73 18.35 -10.64
CA THR A 182 -10.30 17.74 -11.84
C THR A 182 -10.73 18.79 -12.87
N ASN A 183 -10.14 18.75 -14.06
CA ASN A 183 -10.43 19.62 -15.18
C ASN A 183 -10.17 18.92 -16.51
N ILE A 184 -11.21 18.29 -17.05
CA ILE A 184 -11.12 17.48 -18.29
C ILE A 184 -10.73 18.35 -19.49
N GLU A 185 -11.23 19.59 -19.57
CA GLU A 185 -10.89 20.48 -20.70
C GLU A 185 -9.41 20.89 -20.62
N LYS A 186 -8.91 21.20 -19.42
CA LYS A 186 -7.48 21.49 -19.22
C LYS A 186 -6.60 20.29 -19.58
N SER A 187 -7.04 19.08 -19.22
CA SER A 187 -6.36 17.83 -19.63
C SER A 187 -6.24 17.73 -21.16
N LYS A 188 -7.34 17.97 -21.89
CA LYS A 188 -7.34 17.93 -23.37
C LYS A 188 -6.46 19.01 -23.98
N GLU A 189 -6.50 20.24 -23.44
CA GLU A 189 -5.64 21.35 -23.89
C GLU A 189 -4.16 20.97 -23.76
N LEU A 190 -3.74 20.41 -22.61
CA LEU A 190 -2.36 20.03 -22.38
C LEU A 190 -1.90 18.89 -23.34
N LEU A 191 -2.77 17.92 -23.63
CA LEU A 191 -2.48 16.89 -24.61
C LEU A 191 -2.31 17.49 -26.03
N GLN A 192 -3.17 18.44 -26.41
CA GLN A 192 -3.06 19.14 -27.67
C GLN A 192 -1.77 19.97 -27.77
N GLU A 193 -1.41 20.69 -26.71
CA GLU A 193 -0.17 21.47 -26.63
C GLU A 193 1.08 20.57 -26.70
N ALA A 194 1.01 19.36 -26.17
CA ALA A 194 2.05 18.34 -26.28
C ALA A 194 2.08 17.62 -27.65
N GLY A 195 1.10 17.92 -28.53
CA GLY A 195 0.98 17.27 -29.84
C GLY A 195 0.53 15.80 -29.78
N VAL A 196 -0.12 15.39 -28.69
CA VAL A 196 -0.56 14.02 -28.46
C VAL A 196 -2.05 13.88 -28.76
N THR A 197 -2.41 13.02 -29.72
CA THR A 197 -3.79 12.83 -30.18
C THR A 197 -4.39 11.45 -29.85
N ASP A 198 -3.57 10.44 -29.57
CA ASP A 198 -3.99 9.06 -29.25
C ASP A 198 -3.07 8.50 -28.15
N LEU A 199 -3.24 9.01 -26.93
CA LEU A 199 -2.47 8.54 -25.79
C LEU A 199 -2.98 7.18 -25.33
N LYS A 200 -2.08 6.20 -25.34
CA LYS A 200 -2.32 4.84 -24.84
C LYS A 200 -1.37 4.54 -23.70
N LEU A 201 -1.93 4.19 -22.57
CA LEU A 201 -1.20 3.85 -21.36
C LEU A 201 -1.64 2.48 -20.86
N ASN A 202 -0.80 1.87 -20.03
CA ASN A 202 -1.21 0.74 -19.21
C ASN A 202 -1.07 1.11 -17.73
N LEU A 203 -1.97 0.57 -16.90
CA LEU A 203 -2.04 0.78 -15.46
C LEU A 203 -1.89 -0.55 -14.75
N ALA A 204 -0.76 -0.73 -14.06
CA ALA A 204 -0.53 -1.89 -13.21
C ALA A 204 -1.09 -1.67 -11.80
N PHE A 205 -1.68 -2.71 -11.21
CA PHE A 205 -2.23 -2.67 -9.86
C PHE A 205 -2.26 -4.06 -9.23
N SER A 206 -2.26 -4.14 -7.90
CA SER A 206 -2.40 -5.40 -7.18
C SER A 206 -3.85 -5.90 -7.30
N ALA A 207 -4.04 -7.05 -7.96
CA ALA A 207 -5.35 -7.67 -8.11
C ALA A 207 -5.90 -8.27 -6.79
N THR A 208 -5.05 -8.39 -5.77
CA THR A 208 -5.41 -8.86 -4.44
C THR A 208 -5.74 -7.71 -3.47
N ASP A 209 -5.57 -6.45 -3.91
CA ASP A 209 -5.98 -5.25 -3.16
C ASP A 209 -7.32 -4.75 -3.72
N PRO A 210 -8.44 -4.91 -2.97
CA PRO A 210 -9.77 -4.51 -3.45
C PRO A 210 -9.86 -3.01 -3.74
N ALA A 211 -9.21 -2.16 -2.93
CA ALA A 211 -9.22 -0.72 -3.13
C ALA A 211 -8.53 -0.36 -4.46
N GLN A 212 -7.36 -0.95 -4.75
CA GLN A 212 -6.67 -0.74 -6.01
C GLN A 212 -7.47 -1.23 -7.21
N THR A 213 -8.19 -2.35 -7.08
CA THR A 213 -9.04 -2.89 -8.17
C THR A 213 -10.17 -1.94 -8.54
N VAL A 214 -10.85 -1.39 -7.54
CA VAL A 214 -11.91 -0.39 -7.74
C VAL A 214 -11.33 0.89 -8.33
N GLN A 215 -10.25 1.41 -7.74
CA GLN A 215 -9.58 2.63 -8.21
C GLN A 215 -9.06 2.50 -9.64
N ALA A 216 -8.43 1.38 -10.00
CA ALA A 216 -7.91 1.15 -11.35
C ALA A 216 -9.02 1.24 -12.42
N THR A 217 -10.17 0.62 -12.14
CA THR A 217 -11.33 0.66 -13.04
C THR A 217 -11.86 2.09 -13.20
N LEU A 218 -11.95 2.83 -12.11
CA LEU A 218 -12.45 4.20 -12.15
C LEU A 218 -11.45 5.17 -12.80
N ILE A 219 -10.14 5.00 -12.55
CA ILE A 219 -9.08 5.75 -13.25
C ILE A 219 -9.18 5.54 -14.76
N GLN A 220 -9.35 4.32 -15.23
CA GLN A 220 -9.54 4.04 -16.66
C GLN A 220 -10.73 4.82 -17.22
N GLN A 221 -11.87 4.82 -16.52
CA GLN A 221 -13.08 5.54 -16.95
C GLN A 221 -12.89 7.06 -16.95
N GLN A 222 -12.21 7.59 -15.93
CA GLN A 222 -11.95 9.04 -15.82
C GLN A 222 -10.99 9.51 -16.93
N LEU A 223 -9.89 8.79 -17.15
CA LEU A 223 -8.93 9.11 -18.21
C LEU A 223 -9.54 9.01 -19.61
N GLN A 224 -10.46 8.09 -19.82
CA GLN A 224 -11.20 7.97 -21.08
C GLN A 224 -12.02 9.24 -21.40
N LYS A 225 -12.54 9.97 -20.41
CA LYS A 225 -13.26 11.26 -20.61
C LYS A 225 -12.35 12.34 -21.22
N ALA A 226 -11.06 12.26 -20.96
CA ALA A 226 -10.04 13.15 -21.55
C ALA A 226 -9.47 12.62 -22.89
N GLY A 227 -9.93 11.47 -23.36
CA GLY A 227 -9.43 10.83 -24.59
C GLY A 227 -8.16 9.99 -24.37
N ILE A 228 -7.81 9.68 -23.12
CA ILE A 228 -6.66 8.85 -22.78
C ILE A 228 -7.13 7.39 -22.65
N ASN A 229 -6.56 6.51 -23.48
CA ASN A 229 -6.89 5.09 -23.47
C ASN A 229 -5.99 4.33 -22.48
N VAL A 230 -6.59 3.62 -21.53
CA VAL A 230 -5.85 2.87 -20.52
C VAL A 230 -6.19 1.39 -20.57
N THR A 231 -5.15 0.54 -20.63
CA THR A 231 -5.27 -0.91 -20.46
C THR A 231 -4.96 -1.25 -19.01
N LEU A 232 -5.83 -2.03 -18.36
CA LEU A 232 -5.65 -2.47 -16.98
C LEU A 232 -4.80 -3.75 -16.92
N GLU A 233 -3.77 -3.74 -16.07
CA GLU A 233 -2.88 -4.88 -15.84
C GLU A 233 -2.86 -5.25 -14.36
N GLY A 234 -3.91 -5.97 -13.93
CA GLY A 234 -3.99 -6.53 -12.57
C GLY A 234 -3.07 -7.74 -12.41
N GLY A 235 -2.34 -7.80 -11.28
CA GLY A 235 -1.41 -8.88 -11.01
C GLY A 235 -0.99 -8.98 -9.55
N ASP A 236 0.00 -9.83 -9.29
CA ASP A 236 0.66 -9.89 -7.99
C ASP A 236 1.46 -8.61 -7.72
N GLY A 237 1.20 -7.96 -6.59
CA GLY A 237 1.82 -6.69 -6.24
C GLY A 237 3.34 -6.77 -6.13
N THR A 238 3.87 -7.86 -5.57
CA THR A 238 5.32 -8.07 -5.44
C THR A 238 5.98 -8.22 -6.81
N ALA A 239 5.34 -8.94 -7.72
CA ALA A 239 5.84 -9.11 -9.09
C ALA A 239 5.83 -7.78 -9.86
N ILE A 240 4.79 -6.96 -9.69
CA ILE A 240 4.69 -5.61 -10.28
C ILE A 240 5.85 -4.74 -9.79
N PHE A 241 6.05 -4.63 -8.48
CA PHE A 241 7.13 -3.82 -7.90
C PHE A 241 8.52 -4.35 -8.22
N THR A 242 8.69 -5.67 -8.34
CA THR A 242 9.95 -6.28 -8.81
C THR A 242 10.27 -5.85 -10.24
N GLU A 243 9.27 -5.77 -11.11
CA GLU A 243 9.45 -5.27 -12.47
C GLU A 243 9.79 -3.78 -12.49
N LEU A 244 9.07 -2.96 -11.71
CA LEU A 244 9.29 -1.51 -11.63
C LEU A 244 10.70 -1.14 -11.11
N LYS A 245 11.30 -1.98 -10.26
CA LYS A 245 12.66 -1.78 -9.73
C LYS A 245 13.77 -2.10 -10.74
N LYS A 246 13.47 -2.75 -11.86
CA LYS A 246 14.48 -3.00 -12.89
C LYS A 246 14.89 -1.69 -13.55
N GLU A 247 16.19 -1.46 -13.65
CA GLU A 247 16.73 -0.27 -14.29
C GLU A 247 16.21 -0.12 -15.73
N GLY A 248 15.66 1.06 -16.04
CA GLY A 248 15.12 1.36 -17.37
C GLY A 248 13.83 0.63 -17.74
N SER A 249 13.16 -0.03 -16.81
CA SER A 249 11.87 -0.69 -17.11
C SER A 249 10.81 0.31 -17.54
N THR A 250 10.22 0.06 -18.71
CA THR A 250 9.10 0.84 -19.27
C THR A 250 7.85 -0.02 -19.46
N LYS A 251 7.82 -1.20 -18.84
CA LYS A 251 6.71 -2.14 -18.98
C LYS A 251 5.38 -1.53 -18.57
N TYR A 252 5.38 -0.77 -17.46
CA TYR A 252 4.19 -0.10 -16.97
C TYR A 252 4.36 1.41 -17.10
N ASN A 253 3.32 2.08 -17.65
CA ASN A 253 3.27 3.53 -17.75
C ASN A 253 2.79 4.14 -16.41
N LEU A 254 1.70 3.56 -15.87
CA LEU A 254 1.08 3.92 -14.61
C LEU A 254 1.09 2.71 -13.68
N PHE A 255 1.16 2.95 -12.37
CA PHE A 255 1.02 1.89 -11.39
C PHE A 255 0.41 2.40 -10.08
N LEU A 256 -0.42 1.60 -9.46
CA LEU A 256 -0.93 1.88 -8.12
C LEU A 256 0.00 1.29 -7.07
N GLY A 257 0.22 2.05 -6.02
CA GLY A 257 1.05 1.65 -4.91
C GLY A 257 0.62 2.33 -3.61
N GLY A 258 1.32 2.00 -2.56
CA GLY A 258 1.15 2.65 -1.27
C GLY A 258 2.41 2.44 -0.43
N TYR A 259 2.67 3.38 0.46
CA TYR A 259 3.73 3.27 1.45
C TYR A 259 3.20 3.74 2.80
N ILE A 260 3.75 3.16 3.85
CA ILE A 260 3.52 3.62 5.22
C ILE A 260 4.65 4.58 5.54
N MET A 261 4.31 5.84 5.78
CA MET A 261 5.31 6.86 6.08
C MET A 261 5.64 6.87 7.57
N GLY A 262 6.93 6.83 7.88
CA GLY A 262 7.43 7.19 9.20
C GLY A 262 7.30 8.70 9.46
N ASN A 263 7.76 9.14 10.61
CA ASN A 263 7.69 10.56 11.00
C ASN A 263 8.68 11.45 10.20
N ASP A 264 9.72 10.86 9.64
CA ASP A 264 10.76 11.56 8.89
C ASP A 264 10.55 11.37 7.38
N PRO A 265 10.33 12.46 6.62
CA PRO A 265 10.13 12.39 5.18
C PRO A 265 11.41 12.14 4.37
N ASP A 266 12.60 12.25 4.97
CA ASP A 266 13.90 12.17 4.28
C ASP A 266 14.14 10.81 3.59
N LEU A 267 13.43 9.77 4.03
CA LEU A 267 13.48 8.44 3.41
C LEU A 267 12.98 8.42 1.95
N TYR A 268 12.20 9.42 1.55
CA TYR A 268 11.56 9.52 0.23
C TYR A 268 12.00 10.76 -0.55
N GLY A 269 13.00 11.49 -0.03
CA GLY A 269 13.58 12.68 -0.62
C GLY A 269 14.68 12.44 -1.65
#